data_eadae0ef4d3358aeb6919539a0dc5e5d
#
_entry.id   eadae0ef4d3358aeb6919539a0dc5e5d
#
_cell.length_a   1.000
_cell.length_b   1.000
_cell.length_c   1.000
_cell.angle_alpha   90.00
_cell.angle_beta   90.00
_cell.angle_gamma   90.00
#
_symmetry.space_group_name_H-M   'P 1'
#
loop_
_entity.id
_entity.type
_entity.pdbx_description
1 polymer ?
#
loop_
_entity_poly.entity_id
_entity_poly.type
_entity_poly.pdbx_seq_one_letter_code
_entity_poly.pdbx_strand_id
1 'polypeptide(L)'
;IGMVLDQDVNEISGWISIQEQGVHRLWNDKISSYDSFDLNSGKFADSISSASFMCWYGGVYDTRMLSQFDRIMNKVNYGVPSHDPDSVKFDRKRYWRGPSWAIMNMMIGIGLADAGEFERAELVKSQTNLAISQNGFAEYFDPIDGTPAGGTTFTWTAAVWLGWAKNLVGEQNGRD
;
A
#
# COMPACT_ATOMS: atom_id res chain seq x y z
N ILE A 1 1.12 9.68 20.99
CA ILE A 1 0.32 10.05 22.18
C ILE A 1 1.21 10.12 23.41
N GLY A 2 2.04 9.10 23.74
CA GLY A 2 2.89 9.10 24.95
C GLY A 2 3.77 10.35 25.08
N MET A 3 4.50 10.75 24.04
CA MET A 3 5.31 11.97 24.03
C MET A 3 4.47 13.26 24.23
N VAL A 4 3.27 13.30 23.66
CA VAL A 4 2.35 14.46 23.83
C VAL A 4 1.84 14.56 25.27
N LEU A 5 1.74 13.42 25.96
CA LEU A 5 1.30 13.33 27.36
C LEU A 5 2.47 13.32 28.37
N ASP A 6 3.70 13.61 27.92
CA ASP A 6 4.92 13.59 28.73
C ASP A 6 5.13 12.26 29.49
N GLN A 7 4.82 11.15 28.82
CA GLN A 7 5.03 9.80 29.34
C GLN A 7 6.38 9.25 28.89
N ASP A 8 6.98 8.37 29.69
CA ASP A 8 8.18 7.63 29.28
C ASP A 8 7.83 6.67 28.13
N VAL A 9 8.47 6.88 26.97
CA VAL A 9 8.28 6.08 25.75
C VAL A 9 9.56 5.33 25.33
N ASN A 10 10.57 5.28 26.17
CA ASN A 10 11.88 4.71 25.83
C ASN A 10 11.79 3.25 25.39
N GLU A 11 10.99 2.43 26.08
CA GLU A 11 10.80 1.03 25.75
C GLU A 11 10.14 0.88 24.37
N ILE A 12 9.09 1.65 24.10
CA ILE A 12 8.38 1.65 22.81
C ILE A 12 9.31 2.12 21.69
N SER A 13 10.09 3.16 21.92
CA SER A 13 11.08 3.66 20.97
C SER A 13 12.15 2.61 20.65
N GLY A 14 12.57 1.85 21.67
CA GLY A 14 13.47 0.72 21.49
C GLY A 14 12.86 -0.39 20.60
N TRP A 15 11.60 -0.74 20.81
CA TRP A 15 10.91 -1.71 19.96
C TRP A 15 10.74 -1.23 18.52
N ILE A 16 10.41 0.04 18.30
CA ILE A 16 10.32 0.64 16.96
C ILE A 16 11.69 0.51 16.25
N SER A 17 12.77 0.90 16.90
CA SER A 17 14.10 0.80 16.30
C SER A 17 14.50 -0.64 15.93
N ILE A 18 14.14 -1.64 16.76
CA ILE A 18 14.37 -3.05 16.45
C ILE A 18 13.56 -3.48 15.22
N GLN A 19 12.30 -3.03 15.10
CA GLN A 19 11.46 -3.36 13.96
C GLN A 19 11.96 -2.71 12.66
N GLU A 20 12.39 -1.46 12.71
CA GLU A 20 13.01 -0.77 11.56
C GLU A 20 14.24 -1.52 11.04
N GLN A 21 15.14 -1.92 11.97
CA GLN A 21 16.29 -2.74 11.60
C GLN A 21 15.87 -4.10 11.02
N GLY A 22 14.77 -4.68 11.52
CA GLY A 22 14.18 -5.90 11.00
C GLY A 22 13.72 -5.75 9.55
N VAL A 23 13.06 -4.64 9.22
CA VAL A 23 12.62 -4.33 7.85
C VAL A 23 13.82 -4.26 6.89
N HIS A 24 14.91 -3.58 7.29
CA HIS A 24 16.10 -3.47 6.44
C HIS A 24 16.75 -4.81 6.08
N ARG A 25 16.61 -5.84 6.92
CA ARG A 25 17.08 -7.21 6.62
C ARG A 25 16.26 -7.92 5.55
N LEU A 26 15.09 -7.40 5.23
CA LEU A 26 14.20 -7.96 4.19
C LEU A 26 14.51 -7.40 2.78
N TRP A 27 15.54 -6.55 2.66
CA TRP A 27 15.96 -6.05 1.36
C TRP A 27 16.51 -7.18 0.48
N ASN A 28 15.93 -7.35 -0.71
CA ASN A 28 16.35 -8.31 -1.70
C ASN A 28 16.91 -7.58 -2.94
N ASP A 29 18.24 -7.57 -3.10
CA ASP A 29 18.92 -6.90 -4.21
C ASP A 29 18.48 -7.43 -5.58
N LYS A 30 18.08 -8.71 -5.66
CA LYS A 30 17.65 -9.34 -6.91
C LYS A 30 16.43 -8.68 -7.53
N ILE A 31 15.50 -8.20 -6.70
CA ILE A 31 14.27 -7.55 -7.12
C ILE A 31 14.25 -6.05 -6.81
N SER A 32 15.32 -5.52 -6.20
CA SER A 32 15.43 -4.12 -5.75
C SER A 32 14.23 -3.65 -4.94
N SER A 33 13.83 -4.47 -3.95
CA SER A 33 12.68 -4.22 -3.09
C SER A 33 12.78 -5.01 -1.78
N TYR A 34 12.02 -4.59 -0.78
CA TYR A 34 11.74 -5.46 0.36
C TYR A 34 10.88 -6.64 -0.07
N ASP A 35 11.20 -7.81 0.47
CA ASP A 35 10.62 -9.07 0.05
C ASP A 35 10.21 -9.92 1.25
N SER A 36 9.33 -10.86 1.02
CA SER A 36 8.95 -11.86 2.00
C SER A 36 10.08 -12.91 2.14
N PHE A 37 10.46 -13.21 3.39
CA PHE A 37 11.48 -14.20 3.70
C PHE A 37 10.85 -15.43 4.35
N ASP A 38 11.04 -16.58 3.75
CA ASP A 38 10.59 -17.85 4.30
C ASP A 38 11.60 -18.38 5.33
N LEU A 39 11.21 -18.36 6.59
CA LEU A 39 12.04 -18.82 7.71
C LEU A 39 12.37 -20.32 7.65
N ASN A 40 11.53 -21.13 7.02
CA ASN A 40 11.75 -22.57 6.93
C ASN A 40 12.81 -22.93 5.88
N SER A 41 12.74 -22.28 4.72
CA SER A 41 13.70 -22.53 3.63
C SER A 41 14.93 -21.62 3.69
N GLY A 42 14.89 -20.55 4.47
CA GLY A 42 15.94 -19.53 4.52
C GLY A 42 16.09 -18.73 3.23
N LYS A 43 14.99 -18.55 2.46
CA LYS A 43 15.02 -17.90 1.14
C LYS A 43 14.01 -16.79 1.03
N PHE A 44 14.35 -15.82 0.19
CA PHE A 44 13.40 -14.82 -0.28
C PHE A 44 12.38 -15.42 -1.27
N ALA A 45 11.21 -14.81 -1.34
CA ALA A 45 10.15 -15.19 -2.29
C ALA A 45 10.48 -14.78 -3.74
N ASP A 46 11.43 -13.87 -3.93
CA ASP A 46 11.77 -13.23 -5.21
C ASP A 46 10.54 -12.59 -5.89
N SER A 47 9.73 -11.88 -5.10
CA SER A 47 8.44 -11.40 -5.58
C SER A 47 8.03 -10.08 -4.92
N ILE A 48 7.75 -9.07 -5.73
CA ILE A 48 7.19 -7.80 -5.24
C ILE A 48 5.68 -7.96 -5.05
N SER A 49 5.19 -7.47 -3.92
CA SER A 49 3.77 -7.43 -3.59
C SER A 49 3.41 -6.09 -2.94
N SER A 50 2.13 -5.83 -2.71
CA SER A 50 1.72 -4.65 -1.95
C SER A 50 2.38 -4.59 -0.56
N ALA A 51 2.66 -5.74 0.05
CA ALA A 51 3.37 -5.83 1.33
C ALA A 51 4.80 -5.24 1.27
N SER A 52 5.46 -5.32 0.11
CA SER A 52 6.80 -4.75 -0.10
C SER A 52 6.82 -3.23 0.15
N PHE A 53 5.72 -2.53 -0.11
CA PHE A 53 5.57 -1.08 0.06
C PHE A 53 4.98 -0.67 1.42
N MET A 54 4.57 -1.62 2.25
CA MET A 54 3.97 -1.33 3.56
C MET A 54 4.97 -0.74 4.56
N CYS A 55 6.27 -0.93 4.34
CA CYS A 55 7.32 -0.29 5.15
C CYS A 55 7.19 1.24 5.16
N TRP A 56 6.70 1.86 4.09
CA TRP A 56 6.49 3.30 4.01
C TRP A 56 5.44 3.77 5.04
N TYR A 57 4.36 3.03 5.21
CA TYR A 57 3.36 3.32 6.24
C TYR A 57 3.92 3.17 7.66
N GLY A 58 4.89 2.27 7.84
CA GLY A 58 5.63 2.10 9.10
C GLY A 58 6.73 3.14 9.33
N GLY A 59 6.90 4.13 8.44
CA GLY A 59 7.93 5.16 8.56
C GLY A 59 9.31 4.76 8.03
N VAL A 60 9.46 3.56 7.48
CA VAL A 60 10.71 3.11 6.83
C VAL A 60 10.63 3.43 5.34
N TYR A 61 11.03 4.64 5.00
CA TYR A 61 11.01 5.11 3.62
C TYR A 61 12.33 4.82 2.91
N ASP A 62 12.26 4.13 1.76
CA ASP A 62 13.40 3.78 0.93
C ASP A 62 13.16 4.17 -0.53
N THR A 63 13.88 5.19 -1.00
CA THR A 63 13.76 5.73 -2.37
C THR A 63 14.15 4.72 -3.45
N ARG A 64 14.97 3.70 -3.11
CA ARG A 64 15.40 2.66 -4.06
C ARG A 64 14.23 1.86 -4.63
N MET A 65 13.09 1.80 -3.92
CA MET A 65 11.90 1.08 -4.36
C MET A 65 11.01 1.88 -5.32
N LEU A 66 11.21 3.19 -5.46
CA LEU A 66 10.33 4.05 -6.26
C LEU A 66 10.26 3.62 -7.73
N SER A 67 11.37 3.20 -8.31
CA SER A 67 11.40 2.71 -9.69
C SER A 67 10.54 1.45 -9.89
N GLN A 68 10.54 0.54 -8.92
CA GLN A 68 9.70 -0.66 -8.95
C GLN A 68 8.23 -0.30 -8.75
N PHE A 69 7.94 0.64 -7.85
CA PHE A 69 6.58 1.14 -7.65
C PHE A 69 6.04 1.77 -8.93
N ASP A 70 6.78 2.69 -9.56
CA ASP A 70 6.38 3.37 -10.80
C ASP A 70 6.17 2.36 -11.95
N ARG A 71 7.05 1.38 -12.09
CA ARG A 71 6.92 0.31 -13.09
C ARG A 71 5.61 -0.48 -12.90
N ILE A 72 5.25 -0.79 -11.67
CA ILE A 72 4.01 -1.51 -11.34
C ILE A 72 2.80 -0.63 -11.61
N MET A 73 2.81 0.63 -11.13
CA MET A 73 1.70 1.55 -11.29
C MET A 73 1.41 1.91 -12.75
N ASN A 74 2.41 1.91 -13.62
CA ASN A 74 2.23 2.09 -15.06
C ASN A 74 1.49 0.93 -15.78
N LYS A 75 1.24 -0.17 -15.09
CA LYS A 75 0.55 -1.36 -15.63
C LYS A 75 -0.86 -1.57 -15.11
N VAL A 76 -1.30 -0.74 -14.19
CA VAL A 76 -2.58 -0.85 -13.49
C VAL A 76 -3.31 0.48 -13.47
N ASN A 77 -4.63 0.45 -13.31
CA ASN A 77 -5.48 1.64 -13.32
C ASN A 77 -6.34 1.76 -12.06
N TYR A 78 -6.37 0.73 -11.21
CA TYR A 78 -7.29 0.66 -10.07
C TYR A 78 -6.56 0.34 -8.75
N GLY A 79 -5.42 1.03 -8.54
CA GLY A 79 -4.62 0.96 -7.33
C GLY A 79 -3.52 -0.10 -7.35
N VAL A 80 -2.73 -0.12 -6.30
CA VAL A 80 -1.58 -1.01 -6.14
C VAL A 80 -2.03 -2.47 -6.11
N PRO A 81 -1.53 -3.32 -7.00
CA PRO A 81 -1.89 -4.74 -7.01
C PRO A 81 -1.25 -5.47 -5.85
N SER A 82 -1.90 -6.53 -5.35
CA SER A 82 -1.35 -7.37 -4.29
C SER A 82 -0.14 -8.20 -4.73
N HIS A 83 0.13 -8.28 -6.02
CA HIS A 83 1.27 -8.99 -6.59
C HIS A 83 1.75 -8.32 -7.88
N ASP A 84 3.05 -8.36 -8.16
CA ASP A 84 3.66 -7.75 -9.33
C ASP A 84 3.02 -8.26 -10.64
N PRO A 85 2.50 -7.36 -11.51
CA PRO A 85 1.90 -7.74 -12.78
C PRO A 85 2.84 -8.45 -13.76
N ASP A 86 4.17 -8.31 -13.59
CA ASP A 86 5.16 -9.01 -14.41
C ASP A 86 5.48 -10.42 -13.91
N SER A 87 5.01 -10.78 -12.74
CA SER A 87 5.23 -12.11 -12.19
C SER A 87 4.41 -13.17 -12.95
N VAL A 88 5.03 -14.30 -13.25
CA VAL A 88 4.33 -15.47 -13.79
C VAL A 88 3.25 -16.02 -12.86
N LYS A 89 3.27 -15.62 -11.59
CA LYS A 89 2.27 -15.98 -10.58
C LYS A 89 1.12 -14.97 -10.51
N PHE A 90 1.19 -13.84 -11.23
CA PHE A 90 0.15 -12.84 -11.21
C PHE A 90 -1.16 -13.42 -11.76
N ASP A 91 -2.21 -13.23 -10.98
CA ASP A 91 -3.58 -13.59 -11.36
C ASP A 91 -4.51 -12.48 -10.85
N ARG A 92 -4.95 -11.64 -11.76
CA ARG A 92 -5.72 -10.42 -11.49
C ARG A 92 -7.04 -10.63 -10.75
N LYS A 93 -7.49 -11.89 -10.60
CA LYS A 93 -8.74 -12.26 -9.90
C LYS A 93 -8.52 -13.15 -8.68
N ARG A 94 -7.27 -13.49 -8.36
CA ARG A 94 -6.98 -14.44 -7.29
C ARG A 94 -6.46 -13.77 -6.03
N TYR A 95 -7.37 -13.37 -5.18
CA TYR A 95 -7.24 -12.89 -3.80
C TYR A 95 -5.97 -12.04 -3.54
N TRP A 96 -4.87 -12.61 -3.04
CA TRP A 96 -3.57 -11.95 -2.79
C TRP A 96 -2.53 -12.16 -3.89
N ARG A 97 -2.95 -12.57 -5.09
CA ARG A 97 -2.04 -12.82 -6.22
C ARG A 97 -2.22 -11.86 -7.39
N GLY A 98 -2.88 -10.75 -7.17
CA GLY A 98 -3.10 -9.76 -8.20
C GLY A 98 -4.05 -8.64 -7.81
N PRO A 99 -5.24 -8.92 -7.25
CA PRO A 99 -6.23 -7.89 -6.95
C PRO A 99 -5.69 -6.74 -6.12
N SER A 100 -6.26 -5.56 -6.34
CA SER A 100 -6.04 -4.36 -5.54
C SER A 100 -6.99 -4.33 -4.34
N TRP A 101 -6.47 -3.98 -3.18
CA TRP A 101 -7.20 -3.88 -1.91
C TRP A 101 -7.19 -2.44 -1.40
N ALA A 102 -8.36 -1.86 -1.19
CA ALA A 102 -8.47 -0.46 -0.79
C ALA A 102 -7.68 -0.12 0.49
N ILE A 103 -7.70 -1.03 1.49
CA ILE A 103 -6.95 -0.84 2.74
C ILE A 103 -5.44 -0.78 2.51
N MET A 104 -4.89 -1.64 1.64
CA MET A 104 -3.47 -1.64 1.31
C MET A 104 -3.08 -0.34 0.59
N ASN A 105 -3.92 0.10 -0.34
CA ASN A 105 -3.73 1.36 -1.06
C ASN A 105 -3.74 2.57 -0.12
N MET A 106 -4.67 2.61 0.83
CA MET A 106 -4.71 3.68 1.83
C MET A 106 -3.42 3.74 2.63
N MET A 107 -2.94 2.61 3.15
CA MET A 107 -1.72 2.58 3.95
C MET A 107 -0.50 2.98 3.11
N ILE A 108 -0.35 2.46 1.89
CA ILE A 108 0.74 2.83 0.97
C ILE A 108 0.65 4.32 0.61
N GLY A 109 -0.54 4.82 0.28
CA GLY A 109 -0.75 6.22 -0.07
C GLY A 109 -0.44 7.18 1.09
N ILE A 110 -0.80 6.82 2.32
CA ILE A 110 -0.42 7.59 3.52
C ILE A 110 1.11 7.59 3.69
N GLY A 111 1.76 6.43 3.61
CA GLY A 111 3.21 6.33 3.74
C GLY A 111 3.97 7.13 2.67
N LEU A 112 3.48 7.15 1.43
CA LEU A 112 4.02 8.00 0.37
C LEU A 112 3.85 9.49 0.67
N ALA A 113 2.68 9.91 1.15
CA ALA A 113 2.42 11.30 1.52
C ALA A 113 3.31 11.76 2.69
N ASP A 114 3.46 10.92 3.71
CA ASP A 114 4.32 11.20 4.88
C ASP A 114 5.80 11.30 4.47
N ALA A 115 6.20 10.60 3.42
CA ALA A 115 7.53 10.67 2.83
C ALA A 115 7.73 11.86 1.84
N GLY A 116 6.69 12.65 1.57
CA GLY A 116 6.74 13.78 0.63
C GLY A 116 6.49 13.40 -0.83
N GLU A 117 6.14 12.16 -1.14
CA GLU A 117 5.84 11.64 -2.48
C GLU A 117 4.38 11.91 -2.88
N PHE A 118 3.98 13.18 -2.85
CA PHE A 118 2.58 13.60 -2.99
C PHE A 118 1.94 13.20 -4.32
N GLU A 119 2.67 13.25 -5.44
CA GLU A 119 2.13 12.86 -6.75
C GLU A 119 1.81 11.35 -6.80
N ARG A 120 2.68 10.52 -6.22
CA ARG A 120 2.47 9.06 -6.12
C ARG A 120 1.35 8.72 -5.15
N ALA A 121 1.28 9.43 -4.03
CA ALA A 121 0.20 9.28 -3.05
C ALA A 121 -1.16 9.61 -3.68
N GLU A 122 -1.26 10.71 -4.43
CA GLU A 122 -2.49 11.12 -5.11
C GLU A 122 -2.86 10.14 -6.23
N LEU A 123 -1.89 9.60 -6.96
CA LEU A 123 -2.14 8.54 -7.95
C LEU A 123 -2.81 7.32 -7.31
N VAL A 124 -2.28 6.82 -6.19
CA VAL A 124 -2.86 5.67 -5.47
C VAL A 124 -4.26 6.01 -4.97
N LYS A 125 -4.45 7.20 -4.39
CA LYS A 125 -5.73 7.66 -3.88
C LYS A 125 -6.78 7.79 -4.97
N SER A 126 -6.44 8.42 -6.09
CA SER A 126 -7.35 8.63 -7.23
C SER A 126 -7.76 7.31 -7.89
N GLN A 127 -6.83 6.38 -8.08
CA GLN A 127 -7.12 5.06 -8.61
C GLN A 127 -8.00 4.23 -7.66
N THR A 128 -7.78 4.34 -6.35
CA THR A 128 -8.63 3.68 -5.34
C THR A 128 -10.03 4.29 -5.31
N ASN A 129 -10.13 5.62 -5.40
CA ASN A 129 -11.40 6.33 -5.54
C ASN A 129 -12.13 5.84 -6.80
N LEU A 130 -11.46 5.76 -7.94
CA LEU A 130 -12.02 5.29 -9.19
C LEU A 130 -12.62 3.88 -9.05
N ALA A 131 -11.86 2.94 -8.45
CA ALA A 131 -12.32 1.58 -8.22
C ALA A 131 -13.63 1.55 -7.42
N ILE A 132 -13.67 2.27 -6.30
CA ILE A 132 -14.83 2.25 -5.39
C ILE A 132 -16.03 3.01 -5.98
N SER A 133 -15.82 4.18 -6.58
CA SER A 133 -16.91 5.00 -7.12
C SER A 133 -17.63 4.34 -8.30
N GLN A 134 -16.91 3.55 -9.10
CA GLN A 134 -17.49 2.83 -10.23
C GLN A 134 -18.12 1.50 -9.84
N ASN A 135 -17.61 0.81 -8.80
CA ASN A 135 -17.93 -0.59 -8.56
C ASN A 135 -18.47 -0.86 -7.13
N GLY A 136 -18.64 0.18 -6.31
CA GLY A 136 -19.17 0.05 -4.95
C GLY A 136 -18.14 -0.52 -3.95
N PHE A 137 -18.65 -0.98 -2.81
CA PHE A 137 -17.83 -1.41 -1.69
C PHE A 137 -17.49 -2.91 -1.75
N ALA A 138 -16.84 -3.32 -2.84
CA ALA A 138 -16.36 -4.70 -2.97
C ALA A 138 -15.16 -4.97 -2.05
N GLU A 139 -14.88 -6.24 -1.79
CA GLU A 139 -13.76 -6.66 -0.95
C GLU A 139 -12.42 -6.32 -1.60
N TYR A 140 -12.28 -6.58 -2.90
CA TYR A 140 -11.11 -6.24 -3.71
C TYR A 140 -11.50 -6.02 -5.16
N PHE A 141 -10.58 -5.48 -5.95
CA PHE A 141 -10.81 -5.08 -7.34
C PHE A 141 -9.73 -5.66 -8.25
N ASP A 142 -10.11 -5.96 -9.48
CA ASP A 142 -9.14 -6.22 -10.53
C ASP A 142 -8.32 -4.94 -10.79
N PRO A 143 -6.99 -4.97 -10.70
CA PRO A 143 -6.17 -3.77 -10.81
C PRO A 143 -6.11 -3.20 -12.23
N ILE A 144 -6.53 -3.97 -13.25
CA ILE A 144 -6.47 -3.57 -14.66
C ILE A 144 -7.78 -2.91 -15.11
N ASP A 145 -8.94 -3.55 -14.84
CA ASP A 145 -10.25 -3.11 -15.33
C ASP A 145 -11.25 -2.72 -14.24
N GLY A 146 -10.87 -2.81 -12.98
CA GLY A 146 -11.70 -2.43 -11.85
C GLY A 146 -12.79 -3.42 -11.48
N THR A 147 -12.92 -4.56 -12.18
CA THR A 147 -13.97 -5.55 -11.88
C THR A 147 -13.97 -5.90 -10.39
N PRO A 148 -15.11 -5.72 -9.69
CA PRO A 148 -15.21 -6.00 -8.26
C PRO A 148 -15.27 -7.51 -8.02
N ALA A 149 -14.74 -7.96 -6.88
CA ALA A 149 -14.78 -9.36 -6.47
C ALA A 149 -14.80 -9.49 -4.94
N GLY A 150 -15.03 -10.72 -4.46
CA GLY A 150 -15.28 -10.98 -3.05
C GLY A 150 -16.68 -10.54 -2.63
N GLY A 151 -16.81 -10.10 -1.37
CA GLY A 151 -18.07 -9.54 -0.85
C GLY A 151 -18.37 -8.16 -1.46
N THR A 152 -19.65 -7.85 -1.66
CA THR A 152 -20.10 -6.59 -2.30
C THR A 152 -20.45 -5.47 -1.30
N THR A 153 -20.44 -5.75 -0.01
CA THR A 153 -20.74 -4.82 1.09
C THR A 153 -19.63 -4.88 2.14
N PHE A 154 -18.41 -4.64 1.69
CA PHE A 154 -17.22 -4.85 2.53
C PHE A 154 -16.89 -3.61 3.35
N THR A 155 -16.94 -3.74 4.66
CA THR A 155 -16.83 -2.62 5.61
C THR A 155 -15.48 -1.90 5.53
N TRP A 156 -14.38 -2.62 5.30
CA TRP A 156 -13.06 -1.99 5.15
C TRP A 156 -13.03 -1.03 3.96
N THR A 157 -13.57 -1.45 2.82
CA THR A 157 -13.62 -0.60 1.62
C THR A 157 -14.47 0.63 1.88
N ALA A 158 -15.62 0.48 2.56
CA ALA A 158 -16.47 1.61 2.94
C ALA A 158 -15.74 2.57 3.91
N ALA A 159 -15.01 2.06 4.89
CA ALA A 159 -14.23 2.87 5.81
C ALA A 159 -13.10 3.63 5.10
N VAL A 160 -12.37 2.96 4.20
CA VAL A 160 -11.33 3.60 3.38
C VAL A 160 -11.93 4.69 2.49
N TRP A 161 -13.08 4.44 1.88
CA TRP A 161 -13.80 5.45 1.11
C TRP A 161 -14.08 6.69 1.92
N LEU A 162 -14.74 6.54 3.06
CA LEU A 162 -15.17 7.65 3.90
C LEU A 162 -13.99 8.42 4.53
N GLY A 163 -12.96 7.69 4.97
CA GLY A 163 -11.85 8.27 5.74
C GLY A 163 -10.69 8.78 4.88
N TRP A 164 -10.58 8.31 3.64
CA TRP A 164 -9.39 8.61 2.85
C TRP A 164 -9.63 8.79 1.34
N ALA A 165 -10.29 7.85 0.67
CA ALA A 165 -10.33 7.84 -0.79
C ALA A 165 -11.34 8.83 -1.38
N LYS A 166 -12.41 9.14 -0.66
CA LYS A 166 -13.45 10.06 -1.12
C LYS A 166 -12.91 11.47 -1.27
N ASN A 167 -13.04 12.05 -2.46
CA ASN A 167 -12.84 13.47 -2.64
C ASN A 167 -14.06 14.21 -2.07
N LEU A 168 -13.88 14.92 -0.97
CA LEU A 168 -14.92 15.82 -0.46
C LEU A 168 -15.05 16.96 -1.46
N VAL A 169 -16.16 17.03 -2.16
CA VAL A 169 -16.53 18.18 -3.00
C VAL A 169 -16.71 19.36 -2.04
N GLY A 170 -15.70 20.23 -1.94
CA GLY A 170 -15.79 21.43 -1.07
C GLY A 170 -14.48 21.94 -0.47
N GLU A 171 -13.38 21.19 -0.49
CA GLU A 171 -12.12 21.66 0.10
C GLU A 171 -11.22 22.51 -0.82
N GLN A 172 -11.69 22.88 -2.03
CA GLN A 172 -10.93 23.72 -2.95
C GLN A 172 -11.14 25.23 -2.80
N ASN A 173 -11.94 25.71 -1.85
CA ASN A 173 -12.16 27.14 -1.64
C ASN A 173 -11.95 27.54 -0.18
N GLY A 174 -10.70 27.68 0.26
CA GLY A 174 -10.45 28.20 1.61
C GLY A 174 -9.00 28.18 2.06
N ARG A 175 -8.04 28.52 1.18
CA ARG A 175 -6.72 29.01 1.58
C ARG A 175 -6.29 30.08 0.58
N ASP A 176 -6.82 31.28 0.80
CA ASP A 176 -6.20 32.53 0.39
C ASP A 176 -5.45 33.10 1.61
#